data_b1fe44ee5003a71bac3acfb54526ea6c
#
_entry.id   b1fe44ee5003a71bac3acfb54526ea6c
#
_cell.length_a   1.000
_cell.length_b   1.000
_cell.length_c   1.000
_cell.angle_alpha   90.00
_cell.angle_beta   90.00
_cell.angle_gamma   90.00
#
_symmetry.space_group_name_H-M   'P 1'
#
loop_
_entity.id
_entity.type
_entity.pdbx_description
1 polymer ?
#
loop_
_entity_poly.entity_id
_entity_poly.type
_entity_poly.pdbx_seq_one_letter_code
_entity_poly.pdbx_strand_id
1 'polypeptide(L)'
;MNSISIHQSRVALFEDLGLPCKKKTKSGYSTNAEVLEGLRSENPVIDCILEYRTLTKLKSTYCEGLLKAIQSDGRIHTSFNQVETRTGRISSLEPNLQNIPIRTELGREMRKFFIAKDGDVLVDADYSQIELRVLADLANDENMINAFNSGADIHTSTAAQVFNMPEEFVTKQMRSSAKAVNFGIVYGIGAFSLAKDIGVSRKEAQEYIDSYLATYSGVNKYMTHVIDLAREKGYSETLFKRRRYLPELNATNHMVKAAGERIARNMPIQGTAADIIKIAMIKVDKRLDDEKLDAHLILQVHDELIVETSEADSKKVLEIVTEEMENACQMKVKLRADGAIGKDWYTAH
;
A
#
# COMPACT_ATOMS: atom_id res chain seq x y z
N MET A 1 -21.92 16.67 22.24
CA MET A 1 -20.84 17.61 21.85
C MET A 1 -20.98 17.89 20.36
N ASN A 2 -21.26 19.14 20.00
CA ASN A 2 -21.38 19.51 18.60
C ASN A 2 -20.00 19.40 17.95
N SER A 3 -19.88 18.60 16.89
CA SER A 3 -18.67 18.52 16.10
C SER A 3 -18.38 19.91 15.51
N ILE A 4 -17.20 20.46 15.78
CA ILE A 4 -16.76 21.71 15.18
C ILE A 4 -16.79 21.54 13.68
N SER A 5 -17.63 22.29 12.98
CA SER A 5 -17.74 22.20 11.53
C SER A 5 -16.42 22.62 10.88
N ILE A 6 -16.16 22.15 9.65
CA ILE A 6 -14.98 22.56 8.87
C ILE A 6 -14.92 24.10 8.74
N HIS A 7 -16.07 24.75 8.63
CA HIS A 7 -16.14 26.21 8.57
C HIS A 7 -15.71 26.86 9.88
N GLN A 8 -16.20 26.40 11.02
CA GLN A 8 -15.79 26.91 12.34
C GLN A 8 -14.29 26.72 12.60
N SER A 9 -13.74 25.57 12.21
CA SER A 9 -12.29 25.33 12.30
C SER A 9 -11.48 26.32 11.45
N ARG A 10 -11.98 26.73 10.29
CA ARG A 10 -11.30 27.71 9.41
C ARG A 10 -11.25 29.10 10.04
N VAL A 11 -12.39 29.57 10.52
CA VAL A 11 -12.49 30.88 11.18
C VAL A 11 -11.55 30.91 12.38
N ALA A 12 -11.66 29.94 13.29
CA ALA A 12 -10.84 29.88 14.48
C ALA A 12 -9.32 29.85 14.18
N LEU A 13 -8.87 29.07 13.19
CA LEU A 13 -7.44 28.92 12.88
C LEU A 13 -6.86 30.11 12.13
N PHE A 14 -7.56 30.60 11.09
CA PHE A 14 -6.97 31.54 10.15
C PHE A 14 -7.43 32.99 10.37
N GLU A 15 -8.60 33.21 10.98
CA GLU A 15 -9.12 34.55 11.26
C GLU A 15 -8.89 34.92 12.73
N ASP A 16 -9.26 34.07 13.70
CA ASP A 16 -9.14 34.39 15.12
C ASP A 16 -7.69 34.21 15.62
N LEU A 17 -7.03 33.10 15.29
CA LEU A 17 -5.65 32.81 15.72
C LEU A 17 -4.61 33.35 14.72
N GLY A 18 -5.00 33.86 13.55
CA GLY A 18 -4.11 34.46 12.57
C GLY A 18 -3.03 33.53 12.01
N LEU A 19 -3.25 32.20 11.98
CA LEU A 19 -2.26 31.24 11.49
C LEU A 19 -2.00 31.43 9.99
N PRO A 20 -0.75 31.21 9.52
CA PRO A 20 -0.40 31.41 8.13
C PRO A 20 -1.11 30.38 7.24
N CYS A 21 -1.86 30.85 6.23
CA CYS A 21 -2.55 29.97 5.30
C CYS A 21 -1.78 29.80 4.01
N LYS A 22 -1.30 28.57 3.76
CA LYS A 22 -0.52 28.20 2.56
C LYS A 22 -1.38 27.70 1.39
N LYS A 23 -2.66 27.35 1.61
CA LYS A 23 -3.50 26.72 0.56
C LYS A 23 -4.96 27.18 0.65
N LYS A 24 -5.44 27.83 -0.41
CA LYS A 24 -6.86 28.18 -0.59
C LYS A 24 -7.58 27.15 -1.47
N THR A 25 -8.83 26.86 -1.16
CA THR A 25 -9.76 26.08 -1.96
C THR A 25 -10.90 27.00 -2.47
N LYS A 26 -11.75 26.50 -3.36
CA LYS A 26 -12.94 27.26 -3.82
C LYS A 26 -13.86 27.68 -2.67
N SER A 27 -13.86 26.95 -1.56
CA SER A 27 -14.70 27.19 -0.38
C SER A 27 -13.98 27.87 0.77
N GLY A 28 -12.75 28.42 0.57
CA GLY A 28 -11.94 29.09 1.57
C GLY A 28 -10.63 28.38 1.89
N TYR A 29 -10.03 28.66 3.03
CA TYR A 29 -8.75 28.08 3.45
C TYR A 29 -8.85 26.58 3.69
N SER A 30 -7.87 25.81 3.23
CA SER A 30 -7.83 24.36 3.46
C SER A 30 -7.42 24.05 4.90
N THR A 31 -8.15 23.13 5.53
CA THR A 31 -7.81 22.55 6.83
C THR A 31 -7.54 21.05 6.71
N ASN A 32 -7.08 20.57 5.54
CA ASN A 32 -6.72 19.16 5.39
C ASN A 32 -5.51 18.81 6.27
N ALA A 33 -5.29 17.51 6.49
CA ALA A 33 -4.23 17.03 7.38
C ALA A 33 -2.85 17.59 6.98
N GLU A 34 -2.52 17.63 5.68
CA GLU A 34 -1.24 18.14 5.17
C GLU A 34 -1.01 19.61 5.53
N VAL A 35 -2.05 20.44 5.44
CA VAL A 35 -1.96 21.87 5.81
C VAL A 35 -1.78 22.01 7.31
N LEU A 36 -2.54 21.25 8.11
CA LEU A 36 -2.41 21.29 9.57
C LEU A 36 -1.06 20.74 10.05
N GLU A 37 -0.58 19.64 9.49
CA GLU A 37 0.77 19.12 9.77
C GLU A 37 1.85 20.19 9.55
N GLY A 38 1.73 20.96 8.47
CA GLY A 38 2.65 22.08 8.18
C GLY A 38 2.53 23.27 9.13
N LEU A 39 1.55 23.27 10.04
CA LEU A 39 1.31 24.34 11.02
C LEU A 39 1.58 23.88 12.48
N ARG A 40 2.09 22.66 12.70
CA ARG A 40 2.35 22.12 14.05
C ARG A 40 3.25 22.99 14.90
N SER A 41 4.27 23.62 14.28
CA SER A 41 5.20 24.52 14.97
C SER A 41 4.61 25.90 15.29
N GLU A 42 3.50 26.26 14.67
CA GLU A 42 2.91 27.59 14.79
C GLU A 42 2.02 27.73 16.04
N ASN A 43 1.29 26.67 16.39
CA ASN A 43 0.40 26.71 17.57
C ASN A 43 0.06 25.28 18.07
N PRO A 44 0.16 25.01 19.40
CA PRO A 44 -0.14 23.71 19.99
C PRO A 44 -1.57 23.20 19.75
N VAL A 45 -2.53 24.08 19.47
CA VAL A 45 -3.92 23.71 19.16
C VAL A 45 -4.00 22.80 17.92
N ILE A 46 -3.02 22.86 17.03
CA ILE A 46 -2.97 22.04 15.82
C ILE A 46 -2.87 20.57 16.18
N ASP A 47 -2.04 20.19 17.14
CA ASP A 47 -1.92 18.80 17.60
C ASP A 47 -3.24 18.29 18.16
N CYS A 48 -3.91 19.09 18.97
CA CYS A 48 -5.23 18.75 19.53
C CYS A 48 -6.27 18.54 18.41
N ILE A 49 -6.25 19.36 17.37
CA ILE A 49 -7.19 19.23 16.23
C ILE A 49 -6.89 17.96 15.40
N LEU A 50 -5.63 17.67 15.16
CA LEU A 50 -5.21 16.47 14.42
C LEU A 50 -5.59 15.19 15.18
N GLU A 51 -5.33 15.17 16.49
CA GLU A 51 -5.72 14.07 17.39
C GLU A 51 -7.24 13.91 17.43
N TYR A 52 -7.98 14.98 17.71
CA TYR A 52 -9.44 14.97 17.73
C TYR A 52 -10.04 14.42 16.43
N ARG A 53 -9.52 14.83 15.27
CA ARG A 53 -9.98 14.33 13.97
C ARG A 53 -9.68 12.85 13.79
N THR A 54 -8.51 12.40 14.23
CA THR A 54 -8.13 10.99 14.19
C THR A 54 -9.08 10.15 15.05
N LEU A 55 -9.29 10.54 16.30
CA LEU A 55 -10.19 9.84 17.21
C LEU A 55 -11.65 9.87 16.74
N THR A 56 -12.11 11.02 16.24
CA THR A 56 -13.48 11.15 15.70
C THR A 56 -13.69 10.25 14.47
N LYS A 57 -12.70 10.17 13.58
CA LYS A 57 -12.75 9.27 12.43
C LYS A 57 -12.77 7.80 12.86
N LEU A 58 -11.92 7.41 13.81
CA LEU A 58 -11.90 6.05 14.35
C LEU A 58 -13.27 5.71 14.97
N LYS A 59 -13.80 6.58 15.80
CA LYS A 59 -15.12 6.39 16.43
C LYS A 59 -16.23 6.28 15.40
N SER A 60 -16.39 7.27 14.53
CA SER A 60 -17.54 7.35 13.63
C SER A 60 -17.51 6.31 12.50
N THR A 61 -16.32 6.06 11.93
CA THR A 61 -16.20 5.16 10.78
C THR A 61 -16.02 3.71 11.21
N TYR A 62 -15.11 3.45 12.15
CA TYR A 62 -14.72 2.08 12.49
C TYR A 62 -15.44 1.52 13.73
N CYS A 63 -15.84 2.33 14.71
CA CYS A 63 -16.67 1.82 15.80
C CYS A 63 -18.16 1.87 15.44
N GLU A 64 -18.73 3.07 15.28
CA GLU A 64 -20.17 3.24 15.05
C GLU A 64 -20.61 2.76 13.64
N GLY A 65 -19.73 2.95 12.63
CA GLY A 65 -20.00 2.51 11.26
C GLY A 65 -20.02 1.00 11.13
N LEU A 66 -19.06 0.28 11.73
CA LEU A 66 -19.02 -1.18 11.71
C LEU A 66 -20.14 -1.81 12.50
N LEU A 67 -20.51 -1.25 13.67
CA LEU A 67 -21.69 -1.72 14.42
C LEU A 67 -22.98 -1.68 13.61
N LYS A 68 -23.15 -0.66 12.76
CA LYS A 68 -24.30 -0.55 11.86
C LYS A 68 -24.24 -1.50 10.67
N ALA A 69 -23.06 -1.99 10.32
CA ALA A 69 -22.85 -2.91 9.21
C ALA A 69 -23.03 -4.38 9.59
N ILE A 70 -23.15 -4.69 10.90
CA ILE A 70 -23.42 -6.05 11.37
C ILE A 70 -24.80 -6.49 10.88
N GLN A 71 -24.85 -7.65 10.23
CA GLN A 71 -26.09 -8.22 9.69
C GLN A 71 -26.76 -9.18 10.70
N SER A 72 -27.90 -9.75 10.30
CA SER A 72 -28.71 -10.62 11.18
C SER A 72 -28.00 -11.89 11.65
N ASP A 73 -26.96 -12.32 10.94
CA ASP A 73 -26.09 -13.46 11.30
C ASP A 73 -24.97 -13.08 12.25
N GLY A 74 -24.89 -11.80 12.68
CA GLY A 74 -23.84 -11.30 13.58
C GLY A 74 -22.52 -10.98 12.86
N ARG A 75 -22.46 -11.06 11.54
CA ARG A 75 -21.24 -10.83 10.73
C ARG A 75 -21.30 -9.52 9.94
N ILE A 76 -20.14 -9.09 9.49
CA ILE A 76 -19.99 -7.95 8.58
C ILE A 76 -19.65 -8.50 7.19
N HIS A 77 -20.47 -8.16 6.21
CA HIS A 77 -20.29 -8.55 4.82
C HIS A 77 -19.92 -7.34 3.97
N THR A 78 -18.71 -7.31 3.46
CA THR A 78 -18.28 -6.31 2.48
C THR A 78 -18.65 -6.75 1.07
N SER A 79 -18.87 -5.80 0.18
CA SER A 79 -19.00 -6.05 -1.25
C SER A 79 -17.67 -5.84 -1.94
N PHE A 80 -17.14 -6.87 -2.61
CA PHE A 80 -15.93 -6.77 -3.42
C PHE A 80 -16.27 -6.41 -4.86
N ASN A 81 -15.70 -5.31 -5.37
CA ASN A 81 -15.88 -4.86 -6.75
C ASN A 81 -14.57 -5.11 -7.55
N GLN A 82 -14.68 -5.90 -8.62
CA GLN A 82 -13.55 -6.30 -9.47
C GLN A 82 -13.30 -5.37 -10.65
N VAL A 83 -14.20 -4.43 -10.95
CA VAL A 83 -14.16 -3.62 -12.19
C VAL A 83 -13.99 -2.12 -11.94
N GLU A 84 -13.96 -1.67 -10.70
CA GLU A 84 -13.88 -0.25 -10.36
C GLU A 84 -12.47 0.30 -10.54
N THR A 85 -11.45 -0.44 -10.10
CA THR A 85 -10.08 0.08 -10.12
C THR A 85 -9.43 -0.07 -11.49
N ARG A 86 -8.72 0.97 -11.93
CA ARG A 86 -8.05 0.98 -13.23
C ARG A 86 -6.78 0.12 -13.28
N THR A 87 -6.29 -0.34 -12.14
CA THR A 87 -5.12 -1.23 -12.03
C THR A 87 -5.49 -2.71 -11.99
N GLY A 88 -6.79 -3.02 -11.87
CA GLY A 88 -7.26 -4.38 -11.67
C GLY A 88 -7.28 -4.85 -10.22
N ARG A 89 -6.91 -3.99 -9.25
CA ARG A 89 -7.14 -4.30 -7.83
C ARG A 89 -8.62 -4.47 -7.55
N ILE A 90 -8.96 -5.28 -6.57
CA ILE A 90 -10.31 -5.39 -6.03
C ILE A 90 -10.51 -4.20 -5.08
N SER A 91 -11.69 -3.58 -5.09
CA SER A 91 -12.10 -2.62 -4.07
C SER A 91 -13.14 -3.24 -3.15
N SER A 92 -13.19 -2.77 -1.90
CA SER A 92 -14.10 -3.22 -0.86
C SER A 92 -15.04 -2.07 -0.50
N LEU A 93 -16.36 -2.33 -0.49
CA LEU A 93 -17.42 -1.34 -0.28
C LEU A 93 -18.44 -1.85 0.74
N GLU A 94 -19.03 -0.95 1.51
CA GLU A 94 -20.21 -1.14 2.37
C GLU A 94 -20.12 -2.34 3.36
N PRO A 95 -19.12 -2.31 4.28
CA PRO A 95 -18.11 -1.31 4.55
C PRO A 95 -16.79 -1.56 3.80
N ASN A 96 -15.96 -0.52 3.62
CA ASN A 96 -14.62 -0.70 3.07
C ASN A 96 -13.67 -1.26 4.11
N LEU A 97 -13.42 -2.57 4.07
CA LEU A 97 -12.53 -3.28 4.99
C LEU A 97 -11.04 -3.17 4.62
N GLN A 98 -10.73 -2.72 3.39
CA GLN A 98 -9.34 -2.50 2.95
C GLN A 98 -8.71 -1.21 3.52
N ASN A 99 -9.50 -0.36 4.17
CA ASN A 99 -9.04 0.91 4.75
C ASN A 99 -8.93 0.90 6.27
N ILE A 100 -8.97 -0.27 6.91
CA ILE A 100 -8.75 -0.37 8.37
C ILE A 100 -7.34 0.16 8.69
N PRO A 101 -7.20 1.16 9.59
CA PRO A 101 -5.91 1.78 9.84
C PRO A 101 -4.90 0.82 10.45
N ILE A 102 -3.64 0.87 9.96
CA ILE A 102 -2.54 0.04 10.47
C ILE A 102 -1.32 0.85 10.93
N ARG A 103 -1.28 2.15 10.60
CA ARG A 103 -0.10 2.99 10.85
C ARG A 103 0.02 3.47 12.30
N THR A 104 -1.10 3.61 12.99
CA THR A 104 -1.15 4.03 14.39
C THR A 104 -1.50 2.84 15.27
N GLU A 105 -1.07 2.87 16.52
CA GLU A 105 -1.39 1.81 17.50
C GLU A 105 -2.90 1.65 17.69
N LEU A 106 -3.62 2.74 17.95
CA LEU A 106 -5.09 2.73 18.02
C LEU A 106 -5.76 2.23 16.73
N GLY A 107 -5.19 2.54 15.56
CA GLY A 107 -5.69 2.03 14.29
C GLY A 107 -5.55 0.52 14.19
N ARG A 108 -4.40 -0.03 14.59
CA ARG A 108 -4.19 -1.49 14.62
C ARG A 108 -5.13 -2.20 15.56
N GLU A 109 -5.43 -1.61 16.72
CA GLU A 109 -6.41 -2.15 17.68
C GLU A 109 -7.81 -2.38 17.06
N MET A 110 -8.16 -1.65 15.99
CA MET A 110 -9.43 -1.87 15.27
C MET A 110 -9.50 -3.26 14.62
N ARG A 111 -8.37 -3.88 14.29
CA ARG A 111 -8.33 -5.24 13.74
C ARG A 111 -8.77 -6.30 14.76
N LYS A 112 -8.71 -6.04 16.05
CA LYS A 112 -9.23 -6.92 17.11
C LYS A 112 -10.75 -7.09 17.09
N PHE A 113 -11.47 -6.21 16.39
CA PHE A 113 -12.92 -6.33 16.25
C PHE A 113 -13.34 -7.39 15.23
N PHE A 114 -12.42 -7.82 14.40
CA PHE A 114 -12.67 -8.85 13.39
C PHE A 114 -12.16 -10.19 13.91
N ILE A 115 -13.07 -10.93 14.52
CA ILE A 115 -12.81 -12.22 15.16
C ILE A 115 -13.29 -13.35 14.25
N ALA A 116 -12.66 -14.51 14.36
CA ALA A 116 -13.17 -15.74 13.76
C ALA A 116 -14.47 -16.17 14.46
N LYS A 117 -15.24 -17.02 13.79
CA LYS A 117 -16.39 -17.72 14.38
C LYS A 117 -15.94 -18.55 15.58
N ASP A 118 -16.86 -18.79 16.53
CA ASP A 118 -16.57 -19.64 17.71
C ASP A 118 -16.09 -21.02 17.30
N GLY A 119 -14.92 -21.42 17.80
CA GLY A 119 -14.24 -22.67 17.45
C GLY A 119 -13.28 -22.56 16.27
N ASP A 120 -13.32 -21.47 15.52
CA ASP A 120 -12.46 -21.21 14.38
C ASP A 120 -11.33 -20.22 14.72
N VAL A 121 -10.44 -20.05 13.75
CA VAL A 121 -9.33 -19.09 13.75
C VAL A 121 -9.23 -18.40 12.38
N LEU A 122 -8.56 -17.27 12.33
CA LEU A 122 -8.14 -16.62 11.10
C LEU A 122 -6.72 -17.05 10.75
N VAL A 123 -6.53 -17.38 9.50
CA VAL A 123 -5.23 -17.59 8.86
C VAL A 123 -5.01 -16.41 7.91
N ASP A 124 -4.00 -15.63 8.19
CA ASP A 124 -3.62 -14.45 7.40
C ASP A 124 -2.30 -14.72 6.70
N ALA A 125 -2.19 -14.37 5.44
CA ALA A 125 -0.94 -14.42 4.70
C ALA A 125 -0.81 -13.20 3.79
N ASP A 126 0.36 -12.51 3.87
CA ASP A 126 0.66 -11.29 3.15
C ASP A 126 1.89 -11.48 2.26
N TYR A 127 1.85 -10.94 1.03
CA TYR A 127 3.01 -10.95 0.16
C TYR A 127 4.12 -10.02 0.65
N SER A 128 5.30 -10.57 0.83
CA SER A 128 6.49 -9.80 1.16
C SER A 128 6.97 -9.00 -0.06
N GLN A 129 6.74 -7.69 -0.06
CA GLN A 129 7.27 -6.75 -1.06
C GLN A 129 6.90 -7.08 -2.53
N ILE A 130 5.67 -7.50 -2.81
CA ILE A 130 5.27 -7.99 -4.14
C ILE A 130 5.54 -6.97 -5.26
N GLU A 131 5.24 -5.69 -5.05
CA GLU A 131 5.45 -4.67 -6.09
C GLU A 131 6.94 -4.49 -6.45
N LEU A 132 7.83 -4.59 -5.47
CA LEU A 132 9.28 -4.53 -5.72
C LEU A 132 9.81 -5.81 -6.39
N ARG A 133 9.26 -6.97 -6.06
CA ARG A 133 9.60 -8.24 -6.74
C ARG A 133 9.14 -8.23 -8.19
N VAL A 134 7.94 -7.72 -8.46
CA VAL A 134 7.43 -7.51 -9.82
C VAL A 134 8.29 -6.49 -10.58
N LEU A 135 8.69 -5.40 -9.94
CA LEU A 135 9.60 -4.43 -10.56
C LEU A 135 10.94 -5.05 -10.95
N ALA A 136 11.55 -5.82 -10.05
CA ALA A 136 12.81 -6.51 -10.32
C ALA A 136 12.72 -7.45 -11.52
N ASP A 137 11.65 -8.20 -11.61
CA ASP A 137 11.38 -9.13 -12.72
C ASP A 137 11.16 -8.40 -14.05
N LEU A 138 10.26 -7.41 -14.07
CA LEU A 138 9.93 -6.62 -15.26
C LEU A 138 11.14 -5.80 -15.78
N ALA A 139 11.93 -5.26 -14.87
CA ALA A 139 13.15 -4.50 -15.17
C ALA A 139 14.33 -5.40 -15.55
N ASN A 140 14.23 -6.72 -15.31
CA ASN A 140 15.34 -7.66 -15.43
C ASN A 140 16.63 -7.16 -14.77
N ASP A 141 16.49 -6.58 -13.56
CA ASP A 141 17.61 -6.02 -12.81
C ASP A 141 18.28 -7.10 -11.99
N GLU A 142 19.48 -7.54 -12.40
CA GLU A 142 20.19 -8.66 -11.78
C GLU A 142 20.52 -8.39 -10.31
N ASN A 143 20.90 -7.17 -9.94
CA ASN A 143 21.20 -6.82 -8.56
C ASN A 143 19.99 -6.97 -7.66
N MET A 144 18.85 -6.48 -8.13
CA MET A 144 17.58 -6.56 -7.39
C MET A 144 17.05 -7.99 -7.34
N ILE A 145 17.14 -8.74 -8.44
CA ILE A 145 16.76 -10.17 -8.51
C ILE A 145 17.60 -10.99 -7.52
N ASN A 146 18.92 -10.80 -7.53
CA ASN A 146 19.83 -11.52 -6.64
C ASN A 146 19.56 -11.18 -5.17
N ALA A 147 19.34 -9.92 -4.82
CA ALA A 147 19.00 -9.50 -3.46
C ALA A 147 17.73 -10.21 -2.95
N PHE A 148 16.66 -10.27 -3.76
CA PHE A 148 15.46 -10.98 -3.36
C PHE A 148 15.64 -12.50 -3.27
N ASN A 149 16.35 -13.11 -4.22
CA ASN A 149 16.50 -14.56 -4.27
C ASN A 149 17.50 -15.09 -3.21
N SER A 150 18.39 -14.24 -2.69
CA SER A 150 19.25 -14.56 -1.54
C SER A 150 18.52 -14.48 -0.19
N GLY A 151 17.29 -13.96 -0.17
CA GLY A 151 16.53 -13.75 1.06
C GLY A 151 16.97 -12.52 1.87
N ALA A 152 17.80 -11.64 1.29
CA ALA A 152 18.21 -10.41 1.93
C ALA A 152 17.04 -9.42 2.12
N ASP A 153 17.11 -8.59 3.16
CA ASP A 153 16.21 -7.46 3.32
C ASP A 153 16.51 -6.39 2.27
N ILE A 154 15.67 -6.29 1.26
CA ILE A 154 15.88 -5.38 0.11
C ILE A 154 16.08 -3.93 0.55
N HIS A 155 15.47 -3.48 1.65
CA HIS A 155 15.64 -2.12 2.13
C HIS A 155 17.00 -1.90 2.78
N THR A 156 17.50 -2.91 3.50
CA THR A 156 18.86 -2.91 4.06
C THR A 156 19.90 -3.00 2.95
N SER A 157 19.73 -3.91 2.00
CA SER A 157 20.63 -4.03 0.85
C SER A 157 20.65 -2.76 0.00
N THR A 158 19.50 -2.15 -0.26
CA THR A 158 19.43 -0.85 -0.95
C THR A 158 20.17 0.24 -0.17
N ALA A 159 19.97 0.32 1.15
CA ALA A 159 20.67 1.30 1.98
C ALA A 159 22.19 1.10 1.93
N ALA A 160 22.67 -0.13 2.09
CA ALA A 160 24.09 -0.46 2.01
C ALA A 160 24.71 0.00 0.69
N GLN A 161 24.04 -0.26 -0.42
CA GLN A 161 24.51 0.11 -1.76
C GLN A 161 24.44 1.62 -2.01
N VAL A 162 23.33 2.28 -1.66
CA VAL A 162 23.14 3.73 -1.86
C VAL A 162 24.12 4.54 -0.99
N PHE A 163 24.37 4.10 0.24
CA PHE A 163 25.32 4.76 1.17
C PHE A 163 26.74 4.22 1.04
N ASN A 164 26.99 3.25 0.15
CA ASN A 164 28.29 2.61 -0.09
C ASN A 164 28.96 2.10 1.22
N MET A 165 28.23 1.27 1.96
CA MET A 165 28.71 0.68 3.22
C MET A 165 28.23 -0.78 3.36
N PRO A 166 28.88 -1.60 4.21
CA PRO A 166 28.40 -2.93 4.56
C PRO A 166 27.02 -2.90 5.24
N GLU A 167 26.19 -3.94 5.01
CA GLU A 167 24.83 -4.03 5.56
C GLU A 167 24.78 -3.94 7.09
N GLU A 168 25.80 -4.43 7.78
CA GLU A 168 25.93 -4.40 9.24
C GLU A 168 26.00 -2.98 9.84
N PHE A 169 26.40 -1.98 9.04
CA PHE A 169 26.45 -0.57 9.45
C PHE A 169 25.19 0.22 9.08
N VAL A 170 24.23 -0.42 8.41
CA VAL A 170 22.96 0.25 8.03
C VAL A 170 22.13 0.51 9.28
N THR A 171 21.93 1.79 9.58
CA THR A 171 21.08 2.21 10.69
C THR A 171 19.58 2.05 10.36
N LYS A 172 18.74 2.02 11.38
CA LYS A 172 17.26 2.00 11.20
C LYS A 172 16.77 3.18 10.35
N GLN A 173 17.40 4.37 10.53
CA GLN A 173 17.05 5.56 9.75
C GLN A 173 17.42 5.39 8.28
N MET A 174 18.61 4.88 7.96
CA MET A 174 19.05 4.62 6.59
C MET A 174 18.15 3.60 5.90
N ARG A 175 17.82 2.51 6.59
CA ARG A 175 16.87 1.52 6.11
C ARG A 175 15.49 2.12 5.83
N SER A 176 15.01 3.00 6.71
CA SER A 176 13.74 3.71 6.52
C SER A 176 13.78 4.65 5.31
N SER A 177 14.88 5.37 5.11
CA SER A 177 15.09 6.23 3.94
C SER A 177 15.13 5.39 2.65
N ALA A 178 15.86 4.27 2.66
CA ALA A 178 15.90 3.35 1.52
C ALA A 178 14.52 2.74 1.22
N LYS A 179 13.71 2.43 2.25
CA LYS A 179 12.32 2.01 2.07
C LYS A 179 11.49 3.07 1.36
N ALA A 180 11.60 4.34 1.75
CA ALA A 180 10.91 5.44 1.10
C ALA A 180 11.36 5.61 -0.37
N VAL A 181 12.66 5.46 -0.66
CA VAL A 181 13.18 5.49 -2.04
C VAL A 181 12.66 4.31 -2.85
N ASN A 182 12.76 3.07 -2.34
CA ASN A 182 12.29 1.86 -3.03
C ASN A 182 10.83 1.99 -3.47
N PHE A 183 9.93 2.36 -2.54
CA PHE A 183 8.52 2.58 -2.89
C PHE A 183 8.32 3.83 -3.75
N GLY A 184 9.03 4.91 -3.44
CA GLY A 184 8.94 6.14 -4.19
C GLY A 184 9.24 5.98 -5.68
N ILE A 185 10.25 5.20 -6.03
CA ILE A 185 10.61 4.92 -7.44
C ILE A 185 9.48 4.19 -8.16
N VAL A 186 8.85 3.19 -7.55
CA VAL A 186 7.68 2.49 -8.11
C VAL A 186 6.56 3.48 -8.47
N TYR A 187 6.34 4.49 -7.62
CA TYR A 187 5.31 5.50 -7.82
C TYR A 187 5.78 6.76 -8.57
N GLY A 188 7.04 6.78 -9.02
CA GLY A 188 7.61 7.91 -9.76
C GLY A 188 7.79 9.17 -8.92
N ILE A 189 8.26 9.01 -7.67
CA ILE A 189 8.52 10.12 -6.75
C ILE A 189 9.61 11.04 -7.29
N GLY A 190 9.42 12.36 -7.14
CA GLY A 190 10.48 13.34 -7.41
C GLY A 190 11.22 13.74 -6.14
N ALA A 191 12.42 14.31 -6.30
CA ALA A 191 13.29 14.73 -5.20
C ALA A 191 12.63 15.65 -4.18
N PHE A 192 11.68 16.51 -4.60
CA PHE A 192 10.94 17.39 -3.69
C PHE A 192 10.06 16.61 -2.71
N SER A 193 9.32 15.63 -3.20
CA SER A 193 8.44 14.81 -2.35
C SER A 193 9.26 13.89 -1.46
N LEU A 194 10.29 13.24 -2.02
CA LEU A 194 11.18 12.37 -1.25
C LEU A 194 11.88 13.14 -0.12
N ALA A 195 12.39 14.33 -0.39
CA ALA A 195 13.02 15.19 0.62
C ALA A 195 12.12 15.46 1.83
N LYS A 196 10.83 15.72 1.55
CA LYS A 196 9.82 15.93 2.60
C LYS A 196 9.55 14.64 3.40
N ASP A 197 9.48 13.49 2.71
CA ASP A 197 9.14 12.20 3.32
C ASP A 197 10.24 11.68 4.25
N ILE A 198 11.51 11.91 3.91
CA ILE A 198 12.65 11.41 4.70
C ILE A 198 13.37 12.51 5.51
N GLY A 199 12.90 13.77 5.43
CA GLY A 199 13.42 14.87 6.26
C GLY A 199 14.82 15.36 5.87
N VAL A 200 15.18 15.31 4.57
CA VAL A 200 16.46 15.76 4.05
C VAL A 200 16.30 16.94 3.07
N SER A 201 17.40 17.53 2.62
CA SER A 201 17.37 18.54 1.58
C SER A 201 16.96 17.95 0.22
N ARG A 202 16.43 18.80 -0.68
CA ARG A 202 16.09 18.37 -2.04
C ARG A 202 17.32 17.85 -2.81
N LYS A 203 18.50 18.38 -2.53
CA LYS A 203 19.76 17.94 -3.16
C LYS A 203 20.11 16.51 -2.71
N GLU A 204 20.09 16.23 -1.43
CA GLU A 204 20.35 14.90 -0.88
C GLU A 204 19.30 13.88 -1.37
N ALA A 205 18.03 14.26 -1.44
CA ALA A 205 16.99 13.40 -1.99
C ALA A 205 17.23 13.07 -3.47
N GLN A 206 17.74 14.03 -4.27
CA GLN A 206 18.13 13.77 -5.66
C GLN A 206 19.33 12.83 -5.73
N GLU A 207 20.35 13.03 -4.90
CA GLU A 207 21.51 12.15 -4.82
C GLU A 207 21.12 10.71 -4.45
N TYR A 208 20.13 10.52 -3.57
CA TYR A 208 19.60 9.19 -3.25
C TYR A 208 18.90 8.54 -4.45
N ILE A 209 18.07 9.30 -5.18
CA ILE A 209 17.42 8.80 -6.40
C ILE A 209 18.47 8.41 -7.44
N ASP A 210 19.46 9.25 -7.68
CA ASP A 210 20.51 9.02 -8.68
C ASP A 210 21.36 7.80 -8.32
N SER A 211 21.77 7.66 -7.05
CA SER A 211 22.51 6.50 -6.55
C SER A 211 21.69 5.21 -6.67
N TYR A 212 20.40 5.27 -6.34
CA TYR A 212 19.49 4.13 -6.51
C TYR A 212 19.41 3.70 -7.97
N LEU A 213 19.18 4.63 -8.89
CA LEU A 213 19.05 4.35 -10.32
C LEU A 213 20.38 3.93 -10.97
N ALA A 214 21.50 4.34 -10.41
CA ALA A 214 22.83 3.84 -10.81
C ALA A 214 23.06 2.40 -10.34
N THR A 215 22.67 2.09 -9.11
CA THR A 215 22.78 0.75 -8.52
C THR A 215 21.86 -0.26 -9.24
N TYR A 216 20.60 0.14 -9.45
CA TYR A 216 19.58 -0.66 -10.13
C TYR A 216 19.40 -0.15 -11.57
N SER A 217 20.43 -0.33 -12.39
CA SER A 217 20.44 0.22 -13.76
C SER A 217 19.38 -0.38 -14.68
N GLY A 218 18.98 -1.63 -14.42
CA GLY A 218 17.86 -2.28 -15.10
C GLY A 218 16.54 -1.57 -14.82
N VAL A 219 16.31 -1.18 -13.55
CA VAL A 219 15.13 -0.39 -13.16
C VAL A 219 15.10 0.96 -13.88
N ASN A 220 16.24 1.65 -13.94
CA ASN A 220 16.33 2.94 -14.65
C ASN A 220 15.96 2.82 -16.12
N LYS A 221 16.53 1.83 -16.83
CA LYS A 221 16.21 1.54 -18.23
C LYS A 221 14.74 1.20 -18.41
N TYR A 222 14.20 0.36 -17.55
CA TYR A 222 12.79 -0.05 -17.58
C TYR A 222 11.85 1.15 -17.39
N MET A 223 12.10 2.00 -16.40
CA MET A 223 11.27 3.17 -16.10
C MET A 223 11.22 4.21 -17.22
N THR A 224 12.25 4.27 -18.04
CA THR A 224 12.26 5.10 -19.26
C THR A 224 11.52 4.40 -20.39
N HIS A 225 11.89 3.14 -20.67
CA HIS A 225 11.33 2.36 -21.77
C HIS A 225 9.81 2.18 -21.67
N VAL A 226 9.27 1.94 -20.47
CA VAL A 226 7.83 1.72 -20.30
C VAL A 226 6.99 2.95 -20.66
N ILE A 227 7.53 4.16 -20.50
CA ILE A 227 6.85 5.39 -20.89
C ILE A 227 6.84 5.51 -22.41
N ASP A 228 7.98 5.27 -23.04
CA ASP A 228 8.08 5.37 -24.52
C ASP A 228 7.18 4.33 -25.19
N LEU A 229 7.18 3.11 -24.66
CA LEU A 229 6.28 2.05 -25.13
C LEU A 229 4.80 2.42 -24.94
N ALA A 230 4.45 3.04 -23.80
CA ALA A 230 3.08 3.48 -23.52
C ALA A 230 2.65 4.64 -24.43
N ARG A 231 3.57 5.53 -24.82
CA ARG A 231 3.31 6.58 -25.83
C ARG A 231 3.06 6.00 -27.21
N GLU A 232 3.86 5.04 -27.62
CA GLU A 232 3.72 4.36 -28.91
C GLU A 232 2.40 3.58 -29.00
N LYS A 233 2.07 2.79 -27.98
CA LYS A 233 0.90 1.91 -27.97
C LYS A 233 -0.40 2.60 -27.55
N GLY A 234 -0.32 3.75 -26.85
CA GLY A 234 -1.47 4.42 -26.24
C GLY A 234 -1.96 3.78 -24.94
N TYR A 235 -1.29 2.76 -24.43
CA TYR A 235 -1.63 2.07 -23.18
C TYR A 235 -0.40 1.47 -22.49
N SER A 236 -0.51 1.25 -21.18
CA SER A 236 0.36 0.34 -20.41
C SER A 236 -0.32 -0.99 -20.21
N GLU A 237 0.47 -2.07 -20.09
CA GLU A 237 -0.05 -3.42 -19.82
C GLU A 237 0.73 -4.14 -18.73
N THR A 238 0.05 -5.07 -18.02
CA THR A 238 0.65 -5.96 -17.04
C THR A 238 1.35 -7.15 -17.70
N LEU A 239 2.08 -7.94 -16.89
CA LEU A 239 2.62 -9.22 -17.32
C LEU A 239 1.54 -10.15 -17.93
N PHE A 240 0.31 -10.08 -17.40
CA PHE A 240 -0.86 -10.86 -17.82
C PHE A 240 -1.72 -10.17 -18.91
N LYS A 241 -1.17 -9.11 -19.57
CA LYS A 241 -1.81 -8.41 -20.68
C LYS A 241 -3.05 -7.61 -20.32
N ARG A 242 -3.28 -7.27 -19.05
CA ARG A 242 -4.27 -6.29 -18.64
C ARG A 242 -3.82 -4.91 -19.14
N ARG A 243 -4.68 -4.19 -19.86
CA ARG A 243 -4.36 -2.90 -20.45
C ARG A 243 -5.04 -1.74 -19.74
N ARG A 244 -4.31 -0.65 -19.63
CA ARG A 244 -4.84 0.66 -19.23
C ARG A 244 -4.46 1.68 -20.29
N TYR A 245 -5.46 2.23 -20.96
CA TYR A 245 -5.28 3.30 -21.93
C TYR A 245 -4.86 4.60 -21.24
N LEU A 246 -3.94 5.35 -21.86
CA LEU A 246 -3.29 6.52 -21.27
C LEU A 246 -3.35 7.73 -22.22
N PRO A 247 -4.56 8.28 -22.47
CA PRO A 247 -4.69 9.49 -23.30
C PRO A 247 -3.95 10.69 -22.69
N GLU A 248 -3.69 10.68 -21.39
CA GLU A 248 -2.94 11.69 -20.65
C GLU A 248 -1.52 11.91 -21.20
N LEU A 249 -0.89 10.88 -21.76
CA LEU A 249 0.47 10.98 -22.34
C LEU A 249 0.56 11.93 -23.54
N ASN A 250 -0.56 12.15 -24.23
CA ASN A 250 -0.66 13.03 -25.39
C ASN A 250 -1.24 14.41 -25.03
N ALA A 251 -1.47 14.70 -23.75
CA ALA A 251 -2.00 15.97 -23.30
C ALA A 251 -1.00 17.12 -23.54
N THR A 252 -1.50 18.27 -23.93
CA THR A 252 -0.71 19.51 -24.05
C THR A 252 -0.35 20.10 -22.69
N ASN A 253 -1.20 19.87 -21.67
CA ASN A 253 -0.95 20.30 -20.30
C ASN A 253 0.15 19.44 -19.67
N HIS A 254 1.26 20.07 -19.29
CA HIS A 254 2.43 19.41 -18.72
C HIS A 254 2.11 18.61 -17.43
N MET A 255 1.21 19.11 -16.57
CA MET A 255 0.84 18.41 -15.34
C MET A 255 0.05 17.13 -15.63
N VAL A 256 -0.85 17.16 -16.62
CA VAL A 256 -1.62 15.99 -17.05
C VAL A 256 -0.68 14.96 -17.67
N LYS A 257 0.24 15.41 -18.54
CA LYS A 257 1.25 14.54 -19.16
C LYS A 257 2.13 13.87 -18.11
N ALA A 258 2.66 14.63 -17.14
CA ALA A 258 3.47 14.09 -16.04
C ALA A 258 2.68 13.09 -15.17
N ALA A 259 1.37 13.31 -14.96
CA ALA A 259 0.51 12.32 -14.31
C ALA A 259 0.37 11.05 -15.14
N GLY A 260 0.20 11.16 -16.47
CA GLY A 260 0.19 10.03 -17.40
C GLY A 260 1.48 9.20 -17.35
N GLU A 261 2.64 9.85 -17.28
CA GLU A 261 3.95 9.18 -17.17
C GLU A 261 4.08 8.40 -15.84
N ARG A 262 3.62 8.97 -14.73
CA ARG A 262 3.57 8.24 -13.45
C ARG A 262 2.68 7.01 -13.52
N ILE A 263 1.53 7.13 -14.17
CA ILE A 263 0.62 6.00 -14.38
C ILE A 263 1.25 4.94 -15.27
N ALA A 264 1.95 5.35 -16.34
CA ALA A 264 2.63 4.44 -17.25
C ALA A 264 3.69 3.58 -16.53
N ARG A 265 4.44 4.15 -15.60
CA ARG A 265 5.41 3.42 -14.76
C ARG A 265 4.75 2.49 -13.76
N ASN A 266 3.74 2.97 -13.05
CA ASN A 266 3.11 2.26 -11.94
C ASN A 266 2.19 1.13 -12.39
N MET A 267 1.45 1.31 -13.50
CA MET A 267 0.43 0.36 -13.94
C MET A 267 0.95 -1.06 -14.19
N PRO A 268 2.07 -1.29 -14.88
CA PRO A 268 2.58 -2.64 -15.10
C PRO A 268 2.94 -3.34 -13.79
N ILE A 269 3.44 -2.61 -12.81
CA ILE A 269 3.88 -3.15 -11.51
C ILE A 269 2.67 -3.46 -10.64
N GLN A 270 1.88 -2.45 -10.32
CA GLN A 270 0.72 -2.58 -9.44
C GLN A 270 -0.36 -3.49 -10.04
N GLY A 271 -0.58 -3.39 -11.36
CA GLY A 271 -1.54 -4.24 -12.04
C GLY A 271 -1.10 -5.70 -12.10
N THR A 272 0.20 -5.98 -12.30
CA THR A 272 0.72 -7.36 -12.25
C THR A 272 0.58 -7.93 -10.84
N ALA A 273 0.88 -7.17 -9.79
CA ALA A 273 0.65 -7.60 -8.41
C ALA A 273 -0.83 -7.92 -8.16
N ALA A 274 -1.75 -7.08 -8.68
CA ALA A 274 -3.19 -7.33 -8.59
C ALA A 274 -3.64 -8.58 -9.38
N ASP A 275 -3.01 -8.88 -10.50
CA ASP A 275 -3.29 -10.10 -11.26
C ASP A 275 -2.76 -11.34 -10.51
N ILE A 276 -1.56 -11.26 -9.92
CA ILE A 276 -0.95 -12.34 -9.14
C ILE A 276 -1.83 -12.73 -7.95
N ILE A 277 -2.26 -11.77 -7.13
CA ILE A 277 -3.08 -12.09 -5.96
C ILE A 277 -4.43 -12.70 -6.35
N LYS A 278 -5.03 -12.29 -7.47
CA LYS A 278 -6.26 -12.91 -7.98
C LYS A 278 -6.04 -14.37 -8.41
N ILE A 279 -4.90 -14.66 -9.02
CA ILE A 279 -4.52 -16.03 -9.36
C ILE A 279 -4.32 -16.85 -8.09
N ALA A 280 -3.63 -16.27 -7.08
CA ALA A 280 -3.46 -16.91 -5.79
C ALA A 280 -4.81 -17.22 -5.12
N MET A 281 -5.75 -16.26 -5.09
CA MET A 281 -7.10 -16.47 -4.55
C MET A 281 -7.79 -17.69 -5.17
N ILE A 282 -7.78 -17.78 -6.50
CA ILE A 282 -8.40 -18.92 -7.22
C ILE A 282 -7.72 -20.24 -6.89
N LYS A 283 -6.39 -20.25 -6.77
CA LYS A 283 -5.64 -21.46 -6.44
C LYS A 283 -5.86 -21.90 -5.00
N VAL A 284 -5.88 -20.94 -4.06
CA VAL A 284 -6.16 -21.19 -2.64
C VAL A 284 -7.55 -21.79 -2.49
N ASP A 285 -8.58 -21.10 -2.99
CA ASP A 285 -9.97 -21.55 -2.92
C ASP A 285 -10.15 -22.96 -3.47
N LYS A 286 -9.65 -23.20 -4.69
CA LYS A 286 -9.70 -24.52 -5.32
C LYS A 286 -8.99 -25.61 -4.49
N ARG A 287 -7.82 -25.31 -3.92
CA ARG A 287 -7.06 -26.31 -3.15
C ARG A 287 -7.72 -26.62 -1.82
N LEU A 288 -8.32 -25.64 -1.15
CA LEU A 288 -9.10 -25.85 0.06
C LEU A 288 -10.28 -26.79 -0.21
N ASP A 289 -11.00 -26.58 -1.33
CA ASP A 289 -12.10 -27.45 -1.77
C ASP A 289 -11.62 -28.87 -2.14
N ASP A 290 -10.55 -29.00 -2.93
CA ASP A 290 -9.98 -30.28 -3.37
C ASP A 290 -9.55 -31.15 -2.16
N GLU A 291 -9.02 -30.50 -1.11
CA GLU A 291 -8.61 -31.15 0.15
C GLU A 291 -9.76 -31.33 1.16
N LYS A 292 -10.96 -30.84 0.81
CA LYS A 292 -12.20 -30.93 1.62
C LYS A 292 -12.04 -30.33 3.03
N LEU A 293 -11.34 -29.24 3.13
CA LEU A 293 -11.16 -28.51 4.38
C LEU A 293 -12.36 -27.59 4.61
N ASP A 294 -12.83 -27.49 5.86
CA ASP A 294 -13.80 -26.46 6.27
C ASP A 294 -13.05 -25.15 6.48
N ALA A 295 -12.71 -24.52 5.36
CA ALA A 295 -11.90 -23.33 5.31
C ALA A 295 -12.40 -22.39 4.20
N HIS A 296 -12.57 -21.11 4.51
CA HIS A 296 -13.19 -20.14 3.63
C HIS A 296 -12.31 -18.90 3.47
N LEU A 297 -11.98 -18.55 2.22
CA LEU A 297 -11.34 -17.26 1.90
C LEU A 297 -12.36 -16.15 2.12
N ILE A 298 -12.19 -15.39 3.20
CA ILE A 298 -13.18 -14.38 3.63
C ILE A 298 -12.82 -12.95 3.24
N LEU A 299 -11.52 -12.60 3.17
CA LEU A 299 -11.07 -11.26 2.84
C LEU A 299 -9.84 -11.26 1.93
N GLN A 300 -9.78 -10.27 1.06
CA GLN A 300 -8.58 -9.86 0.32
C GLN A 300 -8.33 -8.38 0.63
N VAL A 301 -7.17 -8.05 1.19
CA VAL A 301 -6.79 -6.70 1.60
C VAL A 301 -5.43 -6.35 1.03
N HIS A 302 -5.37 -5.51 -0.02
CA HIS A 302 -4.15 -5.15 -0.75
C HIS A 302 -3.41 -6.37 -1.32
N ASP A 303 -2.41 -6.87 -0.64
CA ASP A 303 -1.56 -8.04 -0.93
C ASP A 303 -1.72 -9.19 0.09
N GLU A 304 -2.72 -9.09 0.96
CA GLU A 304 -3.07 -9.98 2.07
C GLU A 304 -4.30 -10.84 1.72
N LEU A 305 -4.29 -12.12 2.08
CA LEU A 305 -5.42 -13.06 2.03
C LEU A 305 -5.76 -13.56 3.42
N ILE A 306 -7.04 -13.55 3.78
CA ILE A 306 -7.51 -14.02 5.09
C ILE A 306 -8.49 -15.16 4.88
N VAL A 307 -8.20 -16.30 5.51
CA VAL A 307 -9.02 -17.52 5.51
C VAL A 307 -9.51 -17.78 6.93
N GLU A 308 -10.80 -18.08 7.08
CA GLU A 308 -11.39 -18.57 8.32
C GLU A 308 -11.45 -20.12 8.26
N THR A 309 -11.01 -20.80 9.32
CA THR A 309 -10.96 -22.27 9.38
C THR A 309 -10.96 -22.77 10.82
N SER A 310 -11.20 -24.08 11.01
CA SER A 310 -11.09 -24.72 12.31
C SER A 310 -9.67 -24.60 12.90
N GLU A 311 -9.56 -24.54 14.22
CA GLU A 311 -8.25 -24.52 14.89
C GLU A 311 -7.41 -25.77 14.55
N ALA A 312 -8.07 -26.91 14.31
CA ALA A 312 -7.41 -28.17 13.98
C ALA A 312 -6.73 -28.14 12.60
N ASP A 313 -7.35 -27.50 11.61
CA ASP A 313 -6.86 -27.44 10.23
C ASP A 313 -5.97 -26.23 9.97
N SER A 314 -5.89 -25.29 10.90
CA SER A 314 -5.27 -23.97 10.73
C SER A 314 -3.83 -24.01 10.21
N LYS A 315 -2.99 -24.92 10.69
CA LYS A 315 -1.61 -25.07 10.22
C LYS A 315 -1.54 -25.54 8.78
N LYS A 316 -2.41 -26.48 8.41
CA LYS A 316 -2.48 -26.99 7.05
C LYS A 316 -3.01 -25.93 6.10
N VAL A 317 -4.02 -25.17 6.53
CA VAL A 317 -4.55 -24.04 5.76
C VAL A 317 -3.48 -22.95 5.58
N LEU A 318 -2.70 -22.63 6.60
CA LEU A 318 -1.59 -21.68 6.48
C LEU A 318 -0.55 -22.13 5.44
N GLU A 319 -0.18 -23.43 5.48
CA GLU A 319 0.74 -24.02 4.49
C GLU A 319 0.17 -23.89 3.07
N ILE A 320 -1.10 -24.24 2.88
CA ILE A 320 -1.77 -24.14 1.57
C ILE A 320 -1.79 -22.69 1.08
N VAL A 321 -2.21 -21.74 1.91
CA VAL A 321 -2.32 -20.35 1.51
C VAL A 321 -0.96 -19.79 1.11
N THR A 322 0.07 -20.00 1.93
CA THR A 322 1.42 -19.51 1.64
C THR A 322 2.01 -20.18 0.40
N GLU A 323 1.87 -21.50 0.25
CA GLU A 323 2.33 -22.21 -0.94
C GLU A 323 1.68 -21.72 -2.23
N GLU A 324 0.34 -21.59 -2.25
CA GLU A 324 -0.38 -21.13 -3.45
C GLU A 324 -0.10 -19.66 -3.77
N MET A 325 0.10 -18.83 -2.77
CA MET A 325 0.56 -17.45 -2.97
C MET A 325 1.97 -17.44 -3.58
N GLU A 326 2.93 -18.16 -3.04
CA GLU A 326 4.31 -18.19 -3.54
C GLU A 326 4.41 -18.80 -4.95
N ASN A 327 3.51 -19.73 -5.29
CA ASN A 327 3.47 -20.39 -6.59
C ASN A 327 2.39 -19.85 -7.53
N ALA A 328 1.85 -18.65 -7.25
CA ALA A 328 0.79 -18.06 -8.06
C ALA A 328 1.23 -17.83 -9.51
N CYS A 329 2.47 -17.38 -9.73
CA CYS A 329 3.06 -17.29 -11.07
C CYS A 329 4.57 -17.55 -11.05
N GLN A 330 5.12 -17.86 -12.22
CA GLN A 330 6.56 -18.03 -12.40
C GLN A 330 7.19 -16.70 -12.80
N MET A 331 8.16 -16.25 -12.02
CA MET A 331 8.99 -15.08 -12.27
C MET A 331 10.46 -15.40 -11.99
N LYS A 332 11.39 -14.54 -12.44
CA LYS A 332 12.82 -14.64 -12.09
C LYS A 332 13.06 -14.41 -10.60
N VAL A 333 12.20 -13.63 -9.98
CA VAL A 333 12.18 -13.37 -8.54
C VAL A 333 11.15 -14.27 -7.89
N LYS A 334 11.56 -15.05 -6.90
CA LYS A 334 10.63 -15.88 -6.12
C LYS A 334 9.63 -14.99 -5.39
N LEU A 335 8.35 -15.30 -5.49
CA LEU A 335 7.35 -14.72 -4.61
C LEU A 335 7.56 -15.28 -3.20
N ARG A 336 7.21 -14.48 -2.19
CA ARG A 336 7.25 -14.89 -0.80
C ARG A 336 6.02 -14.35 -0.08
N ALA A 337 5.37 -15.23 0.67
CA ALA A 337 4.26 -14.90 1.54
C ALA A 337 4.62 -15.27 2.98
N ASP A 338 4.44 -14.33 3.89
CA ASP A 338 4.58 -14.55 5.33
C ASP A 338 3.17 -14.63 5.91
N GLY A 339 2.92 -15.58 6.83
CA GLY A 339 1.59 -15.71 7.37
C GLY A 339 1.57 -16.18 8.83
N ALA A 340 0.44 -15.94 9.50
CA ALA A 340 0.22 -16.30 10.89
C ALA A 340 -1.23 -16.72 11.14
N ILE A 341 -1.48 -17.25 12.36
CA ILE A 341 -2.77 -17.75 12.81
C ILE A 341 -3.17 -16.98 14.06
N GLY A 342 -4.42 -16.53 14.12
CA GLY A 342 -4.94 -15.81 15.29
C GLY A 342 -6.43 -15.96 15.49
N LYS A 343 -6.91 -15.62 16.67
CA LYS A 343 -8.36 -15.58 16.99
C LYS A 343 -9.05 -14.35 16.40
N ASP A 344 -8.29 -13.34 16.10
CA ASP A 344 -8.73 -12.10 15.50
C ASP A 344 -7.70 -11.65 14.44
N TRP A 345 -8.08 -10.69 13.62
CA TRP A 345 -7.23 -10.19 12.54
C TRP A 345 -5.96 -9.48 13.06
N TYR A 346 -5.98 -8.91 14.28
CA TYR A 346 -4.80 -8.30 14.87
C TYR A 346 -3.72 -9.33 15.24
N THR A 347 -4.13 -10.47 15.78
CA THR A 347 -3.22 -11.55 16.20
C THR A 347 -2.79 -12.45 15.05
N ALA A 348 -3.54 -12.48 13.95
CA ALA A 348 -3.22 -13.23 12.75
C ALA A 348 -2.28 -12.47 11.78
N HIS A 349 -2.03 -11.15 12.01
CA HIS A 349 -1.26 -10.31 11.09
C HIS A 349 0.13 -9.93 11.61
#